data_5e5d023e8a559659a8fddca86264e716
#
_entry.id   5e5d023e8a559659a8fddca86264e716
#
_cell.length_a   1.000
_cell.length_b   1.000
_cell.length_c   1.000
_cell.angle_alpha   90.00
_cell.angle_beta   90.00
_cell.angle_gamma   90.00
#
_symmetry.space_group_name_H-M   'P 1'
#
loop_
_entity.id
_entity.type
_entity.pdbx_description
1 polymer ?
#
loop_
_entity_poly.entity_id
_entity_poly.type
_entity_poly.pdbx_seq_one_letter_code
_entity_poly.pdbx_strand_id
1 'polypeptide(L)'
;MSLSNQRRXXXXIDFCESIKAEISREIVKLVEKKLKLHYDIKTPDVNFIVNIAENRIDLEIKPIFIFGVYQKLKRGIPQTRWPSGKYKTSVEQIIAKPFMLASKAKRHKLHGLGREDIDARCLGWRPFVLELLEPKRRDLDLKKLSKKIAPIVRVNKMRFSSIAEVRKIKETRVDKTYRITVSCSKEITNSDIRKLKGLKSIRQKTPQRVLHRRADKFRKREVKYVKIKKITSKKFLLEVRCEAGLYVKELVTGDNGRTQPSVTALLGTECTPKDLDVIKIHF
;
A
#
# COMPACT_ATOMS: atom_id res chain seq x y z
N MET A 1 24.14 -10.94 70.54
CA MET A 1 24.46 -11.94 69.52
C MET A 1 23.52 -11.74 68.36
N SER A 2 23.85 -11.32 67.44
CA SER A 2 24.70 -10.95 66.35
C SER A 2 23.85 -10.87 65.06
N LEU A 3 23.49 -9.65 64.70
CA LEU A 3 22.70 -9.34 63.47
C LEU A 3 23.60 -9.23 62.19
N SER A 4 24.76 -9.86 62.22
CA SER A 4 25.78 -9.64 61.17
C SER A 4 25.69 -10.66 59.97
N ASN A 5 24.91 -11.73 60.09
CA ASN A 5 24.91 -12.80 59.10
C ASN A 5 23.80 -12.74 58.04
N GLN A 6 22.86 -11.81 58.18
CA GLN A 6 21.78 -11.71 57.19
C GLN A 6 22.06 -10.75 56.02
N ARG A 7 23.14 -9.95 56.12
CA ARG A 7 23.46 -8.96 55.06
C ARG A 7 24.26 -9.52 53.90
N ARG A 8 24.92 -10.67 54.10
CA ARG A 8 25.76 -11.27 53.05
C ARG A 8 25.01 -12.04 51.97
N UNK A 9 24.00 -12.19 52.32
CA UNK A 9 23.26 -12.91 51.46
C UNK A 9 22.55 -12.14 50.43
N UNK A 10 22.37 -11.39 50.88
CA UNK A 10 21.68 -10.49 50.09
C UNK A 10 22.41 -10.05 48.89
N UNK A 11 23.26 -10.03 49.21
CA UNK A 11 24.04 -9.55 48.32
C UNK A 11 24.28 -10.40 47.20
N UNK A 12 24.24 -11.19 47.51
CA UNK A 12 24.48 -12.04 46.60
C UNK A 12 23.43 -12.11 45.65
N ILE A 13 22.39 -12.01 46.00
CA ILE A 13 21.22 -12.00 45.15
C ILE A 13 21.33 -10.85 44.16
N ASP A 14 21.78 -9.70 44.59
CA ASP A 14 21.94 -8.51 43.72
C ASP A 14 22.99 -8.68 42.60
N PHE A 15 23.90 -9.63 42.76
CA PHE A 15 24.95 -9.90 41.75
C PHE A 15 24.68 -11.17 40.93
N CYS A 16 23.61 -11.88 41.21
CA CYS A 16 23.30 -13.12 40.51
C CYS A 16 22.47 -12.85 39.23
N GLU A 17 22.84 -13.50 38.16
CA GLU A 17 22.03 -13.52 36.92
C GLU A 17 20.69 -14.18 37.24
N SER A 18 19.58 -13.64 36.68
CA SER A 18 18.27 -14.27 36.85
C SER A 18 18.24 -15.65 36.16
N ILE A 19 17.50 -16.58 36.72
CA ILE A 19 17.37 -17.94 36.12
C ILE A 19 16.87 -17.87 34.66
N LYS A 20 16.02 -16.87 34.37
CA LYS A 20 15.55 -16.63 33.00
C LYS A 20 16.70 -16.24 32.07
N ALA A 21 17.59 -15.34 32.51
CA ALA A 21 18.72 -14.89 31.71
C ALA A 21 19.71 -16.04 31.50
N GLU A 22 20.00 -16.81 32.53
CA GLU A 22 20.89 -17.97 32.46
C GLU A 22 20.36 -19.01 31.48
N ILE A 23 19.10 -19.42 31.62
CA ILE A 23 18.46 -20.38 30.71
C ILE A 23 18.52 -19.86 29.27
N SER A 24 18.20 -18.59 29.05
CA SER A 24 18.23 -17.97 27.70
C SER A 24 19.63 -18.04 27.11
N ARG A 25 20.66 -17.69 27.92
CA ARG A 25 22.06 -17.71 27.48
C ARG A 25 22.51 -19.13 27.11
N GLU A 26 22.19 -20.13 27.92
CA GLU A 26 22.56 -21.53 27.66
C GLU A 26 21.86 -22.09 26.43
N ILE A 27 20.57 -21.79 26.25
CA ILE A 27 19.82 -22.18 25.05
C ILE A 27 20.47 -21.55 23.80
N VAL A 28 20.80 -20.25 23.83
CA VAL A 28 21.46 -19.57 22.69
C VAL A 28 22.76 -20.29 22.33
N LYS A 29 23.63 -20.60 23.30
CA LYS A 29 24.90 -21.32 23.05
C LYS A 29 24.67 -22.65 22.35
N LEU A 30 23.68 -23.44 22.82
CA LEU A 30 23.35 -24.74 22.23
C LEU A 30 22.82 -24.61 20.80
N VAL A 31 21.96 -23.63 20.56
CA VAL A 31 21.38 -23.38 19.23
C VAL A 31 22.47 -22.93 18.24
N GLU A 32 23.31 -21.98 18.64
CA GLU A 32 24.43 -21.52 17.79
C GLU A 32 25.33 -22.69 17.39
N LYS A 33 25.75 -23.49 18.38
CA LYS A 33 26.63 -24.66 18.17
C LYS A 33 25.98 -25.70 17.24
N LYS A 34 24.70 -26.03 17.49
CA LYS A 34 23.98 -27.09 16.77
C LYS A 34 23.57 -26.69 15.36
N LEU A 35 23.12 -25.45 15.18
CA LEU A 35 22.58 -24.95 13.90
C LEU A 35 23.61 -24.13 13.10
N LYS A 36 24.76 -23.83 13.66
CA LYS A 36 25.80 -22.98 13.04
C LYS A 36 25.22 -21.60 12.65
N LEU A 37 24.36 -21.05 13.50
CA LEU A 37 23.75 -19.74 13.33
C LEU A 37 24.39 -18.74 14.27
N HIS A 38 24.23 -17.46 13.96
CA HIS A 38 24.74 -16.38 14.80
C HIS A 38 23.58 -15.71 15.56
N TYR A 39 23.77 -15.47 16.84
CA TYR A 39 22.81 -14.78 17.71
C TYR A 39 22.88 -13.27 17.48
N ASP A 40 21.74 -12.66 17.20
CA ASP A 40 21.60 -11.20 17.05
C ASP A 40 20.43 -10.72 17.93
N ILE A 41 20.75 -10.04 19.01
CA ILE A 41 19.78 -9.50 19.97
C ILE A 41 19.01 -8.30 19.39
N LYS A 42 19.61 -7.54 18.45
CA LYS A 42 19.02 -6.31 17.94
C LYS A 42 18.02 -6.57 16.81
N THR A 43 18.40 -7.41 15.87
CA THR A 43 17.61 -7.63 14.65
C THR A 43 17.40 -9.11 14.31
N PRO A 44 16.95 -9.93 15.28
CA PRO A 44 16.81 -11.37 15.01
C PRO A 44 15.76 -11.64 13.92
N ASP A 45 16.02 -12.63 13.09
CA ASP A 45 15.07 -13.11 12.07
C ASP A 45 14.00 -14.02 12.67
N VAL A 46 14.35 -14.73 13.75
CA VAL A 46 13.47 -15.66 14.46
C VAL A 46 13.68 -15.48 15.97
N ASN A 47 12.59 -15.34 16.70
CA ASN A 47 12.60 -15.38 18.17
C ASN A 47 12.07 -16.74 18.62
N PHE A 48 12.79 -17.38 19.54
CA PHE A 48 12.34 -18.56 20.24
C PHE A 48 11.70 -18.15 21.56
N ILE A 49 10.46 -18.52 21.77
CA ILE A 49 9.73 -18.24 23.02
C ILE A 49 9.56 -19.57 23.73
N VAL A 50 10.33 -19.77 24.81
CA VAL A 50 10.28 -21.01 25.58
C VAL A 50 9.31 -20.85 26.73
N ASN A 51 8.25 -21.64 26.72
CA ASN A 51 7.28 -21.69 27.83
C ASN A 51 7.54 -22.97 28.63
N ILE A 52 8.26 -22.83 29.74
CA ILE A 52 8.68 -23.96 30.60
C ILE A 52 7.47 -24.64 31.23
N ALA A 53 6.48 -23.85 31.68
CA ALA A 53 5.29 -24.37 32.36
C ALA A 53 4.45 -25.26 31.44
N GLU A 54 4.41 -24.95 30.14
CA GLU A 54 3.64 -25.71 29.14
C GLU A 54 4.49 -26.68 28.34
N ASN A 55 5.79 -26.73 28.64
CA ASN A 55 6.78 -27.54 27.90
C ASN A 55 6.65 -27.31 26.39
N ARG A 56 6.59 -26.01 25.97
CA ARG A 56 6.33 -25.62 24.59
C ARG A 56 7.34 -24.59 24.10
N ILE A 57 7.69 -24.69 22.83
CA ILE A 57 8.51 -23.67 22.16
C ILE A 57 7.68 -23.07 21.02
N ASP A 58 7.51 -21.77 21.05
CA ASP A 58 6.87 -21.03 19.98
C ASP A 58 7.94 -20.27 19.16
N LEU A 59 7.74 -20.19 17.86
CA LEU A 59 8.64 -19.47 16.96
C LEU A 59 7.94 -18.23 16.40
N GLU A 60 8.51 -17.08 16.68
CA GLU A 60 8.07 -15.82 16.07
C GLU A 60 9.02 -15.51 14.90
N ILE A 61 8.57 -15.78 13.69
CA ILE A 61 9.35 -15.54 12.46
C ILE A 61 9.04 -14.15 11.93
N LYS A 62 10.04 -13.26 11.91
CA LYS A 62 9.85 -11.89 11.45
C LYS A 62 9.57 -11.86 9.94
N PRO A 63 8.62 -11.04 9.50
CA PRO A 63 8.33 -10.91 8.08
C PRO A 63 9.49 -10.28 7.30
N ILE A 64 9.53 -10.54 5.99
CA ILE A 64 10.41 -9.82 5.06
C ILE A 64 9.58 -8.69 4.46
N PHE A 65 10.15 -7.49 4.43
CA PHE A 65 9.55 -6.33 3.77
C PHE A 65 10.36 -5.98 2.53
N ILE A 66 9.68 -5.78 1.41
CA ILE A 66 10.31 -5.43 0.13
C ILE A 66 9.60 -4.19 -0.42
N PHE A 67 10.33 -3.07 -0.46
CA PHE A 67 9.85 -1.84 -1.11
C PHE A 67 10.00 -1.96 -2.62
N GLY A 68 9.09 -1.33 -3.35
CA GLY A 68 9.18 -1.15 -4.79
C GLY A 68 8.19 -0.12 -5.29
N VAL A 69 8.20 0.09 -6.61
CA VAL A 69 7.17 0.88 -7.29
C VAL A 69 6.56 0.03 -8.40
N TYR A 70 5.25 0.17 -8.65
CA TYR A 70 4.60 -0.61 -9.70
C TYR A 70 3.78 0.26 -10.66
N GLN A 71 3.56 -0.28 -11.86
CA GLN A 71 2.57 0.18 -12.82
C GLN A 71 1.58 -0.96 -13.07
N LYS A 72 0.29 -0.62 -13.18
CA LYS A 72 -0.78 -1.55 -13.57
C LYS A 72 -1.20 -1.19 -14.99
N LEU A 73 -0.86 -2.02 -15.97
CA LEU A 73 -1.05 -1.73 -17.40
C LEU A 73 -2.40 -2.20 -17.94
N LYS A 74 -3.10 -3.07 -17.21
CA LYS A 74 -4.38 -3.65 -17.62
C LYS A 74 -5.51 -3.18 -16.71
N ARG A 75 -6.69 -2.90 -17.30
CA ARG A 75 -7.94 -2.63 -16.58
C ARG A 75 -8.56 -3.95 -16.11
N GLY A 76 -9.51 -3.89 -15.20
CA GLY A 76 -10.24 -5.06 -14.73
C GLY A 76 -9.50 -5.90 -13.69
N ILE A 77 -8.42 -5.37 -13.10
CA ILE A 77 -7.62 -6.07 -12.08
C ILE A 77 -7.64 -5.25 -10.79
N PRO A 78 -8.10 -5.82 -9.66
CA PRO A 78 -8.04 -5.12 -8.37
C PRO A 78 -6.59 -5.04 -7.85
N GLN A 79 -6.32 -4.06 -6.99
CA GLN A 79 -5.00 -3.93 -6.36
C GLN A 79 -4.70 -5.11 -5.44
N THR A 80 -5.66 -5.49 -4.60
CA THR A 80 -5.53 -6.61 -3.65
C THR A 80 -6.55 -7.70 -3.99
N ARG A 81 -6.32 -8.91 -3.48
CA ARG A 81 -7.21 -10.05 -3.69
C ARG A 81 -8.66 -9.68 -3.36
N TRP A 82 -9.58 -10.02 -4.28
CA TRP A 82 -11.01 -9.77 -4.08
C TRP A 82 -11.63 -10.91 -3.28
N PRO A 83 -12.27 -10.63 -2.15
CA PRO A 83 -12.73 -11.70 -1.24
C PRO A 83 -13.69 -12.72 -1.87
N SER A 84 -14.63 -12.28 -2.70
CA SER A 84 -15.64 -13.17 -3.31
C SER A 84 -15.12 -14.01 -4.47
N GLY A 85 -13.84 -13.83 -4.87
CA GLY A 85 -13.28 -14.56 -6.02
C GLY A 85 -13.71 -14.04 -7.39
N LYS A 86 -14.50 -12.96 -7.46
CA LYS A 86 -14.97 -12.34 -8.71
C LYS A 86 -13.84 -12.07 -9.72
N TYR A 87 -12.64 -11.74 -9.24
CA TYR A 87 -11.48 -11.47 -10.08
C TYR A 87 -10.43 -12.57 -9.84
N LYS A 88 -9.97 -13.20 -10.93
CA LYS A 88 -9.02 -14.33 -10.90
C LYS A 88 -7.66 -13.96 -10.29
N THR A 89 -7.26 -12.69 -10.36
CA THR A 89 -5.96 -12.25 -9.86
C THR A 89 -6.02 -10.77 -9.42
N SER A 90 -4.94 -10.31 -8.78
CA SER A 90 -4.79 -8.93 -8.34
C SER A 90 -3.33 -8.50 -8.56
N VAL A 91 -3.08 -7.18 -8.51
CA VAL A 91 -1.71 -6.63 -8.57
C VAL A 91 -0.86 -7.25 -7.47
N GLU A 92 -1.41 -7.34 -6.25
CA GLU A 92 -0.77 -7.97 -5.09
C GLU A 92 -0.32 -9.40 -5.39
N GLN A 93 -1.23 -10.24 -5.90
CA GLN A 93 -0.92 -11.64 -6.21
C GLN A 93 0.13 -11.79 -7.31
N ILE A 94 0.03 -10.94 -8.35
CA ILE A 94 0.99 -10.94 -9.47
C ILE A 94 2.40 -10.59 -8.97
N ILE A 95 2.51 -9.54 -8.16
CA ILE A 95 3.80 -9.11 -7.59
C ILE A 95 4.32 -10.16 -6.61
N ALA A 96 3.48 -10.66 -5.71
CA ALA A 96 3.91 -11.57 -4.63
C ALA A 96 4.34 -12.95 -5.13
N LYS A 97 3.77 -13.47 -6.22
CA LYS A 97 3.97 -14.85 -6.68
C LYS A 97 5.44 -15.31 -6.72
N PRO A 98 6.36 -14.65 -7.43
CA PRO A 98 7.75 -15.12 -7.46
C PRO A 98 8.45 -15.05 -6.09
N PHE A 99 8.12 -14.07 -5.27
CA PHE A 99 8.70 -13.90 -3.93
C PHE A 99 8.18 -14.96 -2.95
N MET A 100 6.89 -15.27 -3.03
CA MET A 100 6.27 -16.35 -2.22
C MET A 100 6.91 -17.71 -2.52
N LEU A 101 7.12 -18.00 -3.80
CA LEU A 101 7.76 -19.26 -4.21
C LEU A 101 9.21 -19.34 -3.72
N ALA A 102 9.96 -18.24 -3.84
CA ALA A 102 11.37 -18.21 -3.43
C ALA A 102 11.54 -18.24 -1.91
N SER A 103 10.75 -17.46 -1.18
CA SER A 103 10.85 -17.36 0.29
C SER A 103 10.17 -18.51 1.04
N LYS A 104 9.28 -19.24 0.37
CA LYS A 104 8.36 -20.22 0.98
C LYS A 104 7.57 -19.60 2.14
N ALA A 105 7.21 -18.32 2.00
CA ALA A 105 6.40 -17.60 3.00
C ALA A 105 4.98 -18.16 3.02
N LYS A 106 4.35 -18.15 4.18
CA LYS A 106 3.00 -18.68 4.38
C LYS A 106 1.92 -17.77 3.80
N ARG A 107 2.11 -16.45 3.91
CA ARG A 107 1.15 -15.42 3.46
C ARG A 107 1.89 -14.18 2.99
N HIS A 108 1.16 -13.29 2.32
CA HIS A 108 1.69 -11.99 1.91
C HIS A 108 0.64 -10.89 2.09
N LYS A 109 1.11 -9.64 2.12
CA LYS A 109 0.27 -8.43 2.08
C LYS A 109 0.97 -7.38 1.22
N LEU A 110 0.18 -6.59 0.48
CA LEU A 110 0.68 -5.45 -0.28
C LEU A 110 0.20 -4.15 0.36
N HIS A 111 1.13 -3.31 0.77
CA HIS A 111 0.86 -1.98 1.33
C HIS A 111 1.17 -0.94 0.26
N GLY A 112 0.16 -0.40 -0.39
CA GLY A 112 0.32 0.58 -1.47
C GLY A 112 0.11 2.03 -1.02
N LEU A 113 0.80 2.97 -1.67
CA LEU A 113 0.55 4.42 -1.52
C LEU A 113 -0.77 4.76 -2.24
N GLY A 114 -1.88 4.53 -1.54
CA GLY A 114 -3.22 4.61 -2.09
C GLY A 114 -3.53 3.47 -3.04
N ARG A 115 -4.69 3.56 -3.69
CA ARG A 115 -5.12 2.53 -4.66
C ARG A 115 -5.86 3.20 -5.82
N GLU A 116 -5.84 2.53 -6.96
CA GLU A 116 -6.64 2.89 -8.13
C GLU A 116 -7.90 2.03 -8.19
N ASP A 117 -8.89 2.49 -8.93
CA ASP A 117 -10.09 1.71 -9.21
C ASP A 117 -9.74 0.48 -10.09
N ILE A 118 -10.56 -0.55 -10.01
CA ILE A 118 -10.35 -1.82 -10.75
C ILE A 118 -10.26 -1.55 -12.25
N ASP A 119 -11.16 -0.71 -12.76
CA ASP A 119 -11.25 -0.34 -14.17
C ASP A 119 -10.27 0.76 -14.61
N ALA A 120 -9.41 1.25 -13.70
CA ALA A 120 -8.37 2.22 -14.01
C ALA A 120 -7.02 1.52 -14.23
N ARG A 121 -6.20 2.08 -15.13
CA ARG A 121 -4.77 1.74 -15.18
C ARG A 121 -4.00 2.64 -14.21
N CYS A 122 -2.82 2.18 -13.80
CA CYS A 122 -1.86 2.99 -13.05
C CYS A 122 -0.56 3.03 -13.85
N LEU A 123 -0.42 4.07 -14.67
CA LEU A 123 0.75 4.27 -15.53
C LEU A 123 1.85 5.06 -14.82
N GLY A 124 1.49 5.76 -13.73
CA GLY A 124 2.46 6.36 -12.82
C GLY A 124 3.03 5.30 -11.87
N TRP A 125 4.29 5.43 -11.51
CA TRP A 125 4.97 4.51 -10.59
C TRP A 125 4.42 4.67 -9.18
N ARG A 126 3.64 3.68 -8.72
CA ARG A 126 3.02 3.69 -7.38
C ARG A 126 3.91 2.97 -6.37
N PRO A 127 4.35 3.67 -5.32
CA PRO A 127 5.11 3.04 -4.24
C PRO A 127 4.30 1.97 -3.50
N PHE A 128 4.99 0.90 -3.11
CA PHE A 128 4.42 -0.16 -2.28
C PHE A 128 5.49 -0.82 -1.42
N VAL A 129 5.02 -1.51 -0.38
CA VAL A 129 5.84 -2.48 0.36
C VAL A 129 5.11 -3.82 0.31
N LEU A 130 5.80 -4.86 -0.14
CA LEU A 130 5.35 -6.25 -0.06
C LEU A 130 5.85 -6.83 1.26
N GLU A 131 4.93 -7.33 2.07
CA GLU A 131 5.21 -8.03 3.33
C GLU A 131 5.03 -9.53 3.10
N LEU A 132 6.09 -10.31 3.36
CA LEU A 132 6.08 -11.78 3.29
C LEU A 132 6.07 -12.30 4.72
N LEU A 133 5.02 -12.99 5.10
CA LEU A 133 4.78 -13.46 6.47
C LEU A 133 5.26 -14.91 6.63
N GLU A 134 5.94 -15.17 7.75
CA GLU A 134 6.47 -16.49 8.08
C GLU A 134 7.32 -17.07 6.94
N PRO A 135 8.35 -16.33 6.44
CA PRO A 135 9.21 -16.86 5.37
C PRO A 135 10.14 -17.96 5.92
N LYS A 136 10.35 -19.01 5.11
CA LYS A 136 11.30 -20.08 5.45
C LYS A 136 12.68 -19.84 4.83
N ARG A 137 12.78 -18.94 3.85
CA ARG A 137 14.03 -18.54 3.20
C ARG A 137 14.08 -17.03 3.10
N ARG A 138 15.22 -16.45 3.43
CA ARG A 138 15.38 -14.98 3.45
C ARG A 138 16.33 -14.47 2.38
N ASP A 139 17.18 -15.34 1.84
CA ASP A 139 18.11 -15.00 0.76
C ASP A 139 17.35 -14.93 -0.56
N LEU A 140 16.96 -13.72 -0.96
CA LEU A 140 16.13 -13.45 -2.14
C LEU A 140 16.86 -12.52 -3.10
N ASP A 141 17.11 -12.98 -4.32
CA ASP A 141 17.61 -12.13 -5.41
C ASP A 141 16.42 -11.33 -5.98
N LEU A 142 16.24 -10.12 -5.44
CA LEU A 142 15.09 -9.26 -5.81
C LEU A 142 15.10 -8.91 -7.30
N LYS A 143 16.27 -8.72 -7.90
CA LYS A 143 16.41 -8.37 -9.32
C LYS A 143 15.93 -9.52 -10.22
N LYS A 144 16.40 -10.73 -9.93
CA LYS A 144 16.01 -11.95 -10.66
C LYS A 144 14.50 -12.24 -10.49
N LEU A 145 13.99 -12.12 -9.26
CA LEU A 145 12.58 -12.39 -8.96
C LEU A 145 11.65 -11.36 -9.63
N SER A 146 12.06 -10.10 -9.69
CA SER A 146 11.26 -9.05 -10.34
C SER A 146 11.04 -9.32 -11.83
N LYS A 147 12.00 -9.92 -12.51
CA LYS A 147 11.90 -10.28 -13.93
C LYS A 147 10.84 -11.36 -14.20
N LYS A 148 10.43 -12.11 -13.16
CA LYS A 148 9.41 -13.17 -13.25
C LYS A 148 7.99 -12.66 -13.07
N ILE A 149 7.81 -11.36 -12.81
CA ILE A 149 6.47 -10.76 -12.64
C ILE A 149 5.81 -10.63 -14.02
N ALA A 150 4.54 -11.02 -14.11
CA ALA A 150 3.76 -10.97 -15.36
C ALA A 150 3.73 -9.53 -15.94
N PRO A 151 3.93 -9.35 -17.26
CA PRO A 151 4.15 -8.03 -17.86
C PRO A 151 2.97 -7.05 -17.78
N ILE A 152 1.80 -7.50 -17.39
CA ILE A 152 0.63 -6.63 -17.14
C ILE A 152 0.81 -5.77 -15.88
N VAL A 153 1.78 -6.13 -15.03
CA VAL A 153 2.25 -5.32 -13.90
C VAL A 153 3.76 -5.18 -14.04
N ARG A 154 4.24 -3.94 -14.11
CA ARG A 154 5.69 -3.67 -14.10
C ARG A 154 6.10 -3.24 -12.72
N VAL A 155 7.31 -3.64 -12.29
CA VAL A 155 7.89 -3.19 -11.02
C VAL A 155 9.27 -2.58 -11.24
N ASN A 156 9.68 -1.70 -10.34
CA ASN A 156 11.00 -1.08 -10.36
C ASN A 156 11.42 -0.71 -8.93
N LYS A 157 12.70 -0.34 -8.76
CA LYS A 157 13.29 0.12 -7.49
C LYS A 157 13.11 -0.86 -6.33
N MET A 158 13.15 -2.17 -6.63
CA MET A 158 12.95 -3.22 -5.61
C MET A 158 14.16 -3.28 -4.67
N ARG A 159 13.88 -3.21 -3.36
CA ARG A 159 14.92 -3.33 -2.31
C ARG A 159 14.30 -3.83 -1.00
N PHE A 160 15.12 -4.38 -0.12
CA PHE A 160 14.66 -4.75 1.23
C PHE A 160 14.25 -3.49 2.00
N SER A 161 13.35 -3.66 2.94
CA SER A 161 12.68 -2.57 3.65
C SER A 161 12.29 -3.01 5.06
N SER A 162 11.42 -2.23 5.72
CA SER A 162 11.00 -2.47 7.10
C SER A 162 9.55 -2.05 7.35
N ILE A 163 9.04 -2.40 8.53
CA ILE A 163 7.71 -1.98 9.00
C ILE A 163 7.59 -0.44 9.09
N ALA A 164 8.70 0.25 9.35
CA ALA A 164 8.71 1.72 9.39
C ALA A 164 8.31 2.32 8.03
N GLU A 165 8.77 1.70 6.93
CA GLU A 165 8.40 2.16 5.59
C GLU A 165 6.94 1.86 5.26
N VAL A 166 6.38 0.77 5.80
CA VAL A 166 4.94 0.48 5.68
C VAL A 166 4.13 1.62 6.32
N ARG A 167 4.52 2.05 7.53
CA ARG A 167 3.87 3.16 8.24
C ARG A 167 3.96 4.45 7.42
N LYS A 168 5.15 4.77 6.95
CA LYS A 168 5.41 5.95 6.10
C LYS A 168 4.50 5.97 4.86
N ILE A 169 4.41 4.85 4.13
CA ILE A 169 3.56 4.74 2.94
C ILE A 169 2.07 4.96 3.28
N LYS A 170 1.60 4.40 4.39
CA LYS A 170 0.19 4.52 4.80
C LYS A 170 -0.19 5.95 5.21
N GLU A 171 0.74 6.66 5.81
CA GLU A 171 0.52 8.03 6.31
C GLU A 171 0.72 9.08 5.21
N THR A 172 1.56 8.81 4.24
CA THR A 172 1.93 9.74 3.18
C THR A 172 0.72 10.08 2.28
N ARG A 173 0.52 11.36 2.05
CA ARG A 173 -0.50 11.87 1.13
C ARG A 173 0.18 12.69 0.05
N VAL A 174 0.01 12.27 -1.20
CA VAL A 174 0.65 12.92 -2.34
C VAL A 174 -0.36 13.22 -3.44
N ASP A 175 -0.09 14.28 -4.16
CA ASP A 175 -0.85 14.63 -5.37
C ASP A 175 -0.76 13.51 -6.40
N LYS A 176 -1.78 13.42 -7.23
CA LYS A 176 -1.80 12.51 -8.37
C LYS A 176 -2.28 13.24 -9.61
N THR A 177 -1.72 12.87 -10.74
CA THR A 177 -2.22 13.33 -12.04
C THR A 177 -2.99 12.18 -12.69
N TYR A 178 -4.20 12.50 -13.09
CA TYR A 178 -5.12 11.58 -13.76
C TYR A 178 -5.31 12.02 -15.20
N ARG A 179 -5.58 11.07 -16.07
CA ARG A 179 -6.00 11.29 -17.45
C ARG A 179 -7.33 10.57 -17.65
N ILE A 180 -8.34 11.30 -18.08
CA ILE A 180 -9.72 10.78 -18.22
C ILE A 180 -10.23 11.10 -19.61
N THR A 181 -10.75 10.10 -20.31
CA THR A 181 -11.55 10.34 -21.53
C THR A 181 -12.99 10.65 -21.06
N VAL A 182 -13.45 11.84 -21.34
CA VAL A 182 -14.79 12.31 -20.97
C VAL A 182 -15.68 12.33 -22.20
N SER A 183 -16.88 11.76 -22.08
CA SER A 183 -17.92 11.77 -23.12
C SER A 183 -19.10 12.63 -22.61
N CYS A 184 -19.58 13.54 -23.45
CA CYS A 184 -20.70 14.44 -23.14
C CYS A 184 -21.94 14.08 -23.96
N SER A 185 -23.13 14.28 -23.40
CA SER A 185 -24.39 14.03 -24.10
C SER A 185 -24.63 15.04 -25.21
N LYS A 186 -24.21 16.31 -25.02
CA LYS A 186 -24.30 17.37 -26.03
C LYS A 186 -22.93 17.73 -26.59
N GLU A 187 -22.93 18.44 -27.69
CA GLU A 187 -21.71 18.99 -28.28
C GLU A 187 -21.12 20.08 -27.39
N ILE A 188 -19.79 20.13 -27.34
CA ILE A 188 -19.05 21.11 -26.54
C ILE A 188 -18.24 22.02 -27.47
N THR A 189 -18.26 23.29 -27.15
CA THR A 189 -17.56 24.35 -27.89
C THR A 189 -16.18 24.63 -27.21
N ASN A 190 -15.36 25.42 -27.86
CA ASN A 190 -14.11 25.89 -27.25
C ASN A 190 -14.38 26.83 -26.06
N SER A 191 -15.50 27.56 -26.09
CA SER A 191 -15.95 28.38 -24.96
C SER A 191 -16.24 27.50 -23.74
N ASP A 192 -16.93 26.39 -23.95
CA ASP A 192 -17.26 25.45 -22.88
C ASP A 192 -16.00 24.86 -22.23
N ILE A 193 -15.01 24.50 -23.05
CA ILE A 193 -13.72 23.96 -22.58
C ILE A 193 -13.04 24.98 -21.66
N ARG A 194 -13.12 26.28 -21.96
CA ARG A 194 -12.51 27.33 -21.13
C ARG A 194 -13.14 27.37 -19.71
N LYS A 195 -14.42 27.03 -19.57
CA LYS A 195 -15.11 26.98 -18.27
C LYS A 195 -14.47 25.97 -17.31
N LEU A 196 -13.85 24.91 -17.85
CA LEU A 196 -13.20 23.86 -17.03
C LEU A 196 -11.97 24.36 -16.26
N LYS A 197 -11.45 25.54 -16.58
CA LYS A 197 -10.44 26.24 -15.76
C LYS A 197 -10.99 26.60 -14.36
N GLY A 198 -12.31 26.57 -14.19
CA GLY A 198 -12.98 26.73 -12.89
C GLY A 198 -12.83 25.55 -11.92
N LEU A 199 -12.29 24.43 -12.40
CA LEU A 199 -12.00 23.28 -11.54
C LEU A 199 -10.77 23.57 -10.69
N LYS A 200 -10.96 24.21 -9.55
CA LYS A 200 -9.87 24.61 -8.64
C LYS A 200 -10.05 24.01 -7.25
N SER A 201 -10.97 24.56 -6.48
CA SER A 201 -11.29 24.09 -5.13
C SER A 201 -12.59 23.27 -5.20
N ILE A 202 -12.50 21.97 -4.97
CA ILE A 202 -13.62 21.03 -5.13
C ILE A 202 -14.15 20.64 -3.76
N ARG A 203 -15.42 20.94 -3.52
CA ARG A 203 -16.16 20.48 -2.35
C ARG A 203 -16.87 19.18 -2.72
N GLN A 204 -16.45 18.09 -2.11
CA GLN A 204 -16.90 16.77 -2.49
C GLN A 204 -17.40 15.98 -1.27
N LYS A 205 -18.65 15.53 -1.34
CA LYS A 205 -19.23 14.59 -0.38
C LYS A 205 -18.82 13.17 -0.75
N THR A 206 -18.80 12.26 0.21
CA THR A 206 -18.50 10.85 -0.06
C THR A 206 -19.39 10.34 -1.22
N PRO A 207 -18.83 9.79 -2.30
CA PRO A 207 -19.61 9.34 -3.46
C PRO A 207 -20.66 8.30 -3.12
N GLN A 208 -21.84 8.38 -3.77
CA GLN A 208 -22.93 7.43 -3.59
C GLN A 208 -22.46 5.98 -3.75
N ARG A 209 -21.61 5.70 -4.77
CA ARG A 209 -21.11 4.34 -5.04
C ARG A 209 -20.27 3.71 -3.93
N VAL A 210 -19.80 4.49 -2.95
CA VAL A 210 -18.98 3.97 -1.85
C VAL A 210 -19.59 4.20 -0.46
N LEU A 211 -20.80 4.74 -0.36
CA LEU A 211 -21.48 5.00 0.92
C LEU A 211 -21.64 3.74 1.76
N HIS A 212 -21.83 2.58 1.13
CA HIS A 212 -21.98 1.30 1.83
C HIS A 212 -20.75 0.90 2.66
N ARG A 213 -19.61 1.56 2.45
CA ARG A 213 -18.34 1.20 3.14
C ARG A 213 -17.55 2.42 3.62
N ARG A 214 -18.08 3.63 3.49
CA ARG A 214 -17.40 4.87 3.86
C ARG A 214 -18.37 5.83 4.53
N ALA A 215 -17.94 6.45 5.61
CA ALA A 215 -18.73 7.49 6.28
C ALA A 215 -19.03 8.65 5.32
N ASP A 216 -20.25 9.16 5.35
CA ASP A 216 -20.71 10.27 4.49
C ASP A 216 -20.15 11.58 5.04
N LYS A 217 -19.09 12.08 4.43
CA LYS A 217 -18.36 13.28 4.88
C LYS A 217 -18.06 14.21 3.71
N PHE A 218 -18.12 15.51 3.98
CA PHE A 218 -17.62 16.52 3.06
C PHE A 218 -16.09 16.60 3.16
N ARG A 219 -15.47 16.83 2.00
CA ARG A 219 -14.03 17.05 1.87
C ARG A 219 -13.79 18.16 0.87
N LYS A 220 -12.93 19.10 1.21
CA LYS A 220 -12.42 20.09 0.28
C LYS A 220 -11.10 19.54 -0.29
N ARG A 221 -10.90 19.62 -1.60
CA ARG A 221 -9.68 19.15 -2.29
C ARG A 221 -9.30 20.14 -3.39
N GLU A 222 -8.03 20.41 -3.50
CA GLU A 222 -7.52 21.33 -4.51
C GLU A 222 -7.14 20.59 -5.79
N VAL A 223 -7.53 21.18 -6.91
CA VAL A 223 -7.08 20.81 -8.24
C VAL A 223 -5.99 21.82 -8.62
N LYS A 224 -4.79 21.35 -8.81
CA LYS A 224 -3.60 22.18 -9.02
C LYS A 224 -3.29 22.43 -10.50
N TYR A 225 -3.86 21.63 -11.38
CA TYR A 225 -3.58 21.69 -12.81
C TYR A 225 -4.71 21.04 -13.59
N VAL A 226 -5.11 21.68 -14.68
CA VAL A 226 -6.11 21.15 -15.62
C VAL A 226 -5.60 21.37 -17.04
N LYS A 227 -5.58 20.33 -17.84
CA LYS A 227 -5.30 20.39 -19.27
C LYS A 227 -6.38 19.64 -20.03
N ILE A 228 -6.87 20.22 -21.11
CA ILE A 228 -7.92 19.62 -21.91
C ILE A 228 -7.46 19.52 -23.35
N LYS A 229 -7.79 18.38 -23.99
CA LYS A 229 -7.57 18.17 -25.42
C LYS A 229 -8.87 17.67 -26.03
N LYS A 230 -9.50 18.46 -26.88
CA LYS A 230 -10.72 18.04 -27.59
C LYS A 230 -10.38 16.88 -28.54
N ILE A 231 -11.26 15.87 -28.59
CA ILE A 231 -11.13 14.69 -29.46
C ILE A 231 -12.17 14.76 -30.56
N THR A 232 -13.46 14.96 -30.17
CA THR A 232 -14.58 15.17 -31.10
C THR A 232 -15.49 16.27 -30.52
N SER A 233 -16.60 16.58 -31.21
CA SER A 233 -17.58 17.54 -30.67
C SER A 233 -18.19 17.10 -29.33
N LYS A 234 -18.18 15.78 -29.02
CA LYS A 234 -18.76 15.23 -27.77
C LYS A 234 -17.75 14.54 -26.86
N LYS A 235 -16.45 14.56 -27.22
CA LYS A 235 -15.41 13.87 -26.42
C LYS A 235 -14.17 14.72 -26.26
N PHE A 236 -13.59 14.66 -25.06
CA PHE A 236 -12.30 15.31 -24.80
C PHE A 236 -11.47 14.52 -23.78
N LEU A 237 -10.18 14.76 -23.79
CA LEU A 237 -9.24 14.22 -22.83
C LEU A 237 -9.03 15.27 -21.74
N LEU A 238 -9.28 14.91 -20.49
CA LEU A 238 -9.07 15.74 -19.31
C LEU A 238 -7.86 15.20 -18.53
N GLU A 239 -6.82 16.03 -18.39
CA GLU A 239 -5.72 15.76 -17.49
C GLU A 239 -5.88 16.66 -16.27
N VAL A 240 -5.85 16.08 -15.07
CA VAL A 240 -6.05 16.81 -13.83
C VAL A 240 -5.05 16.35 -12.76
N ARG A 241 -4.30 17.31 -12.18
CA ARG A 241 -3.48 17.07 -10.99
C ARG A 241 -4.24 17.56 -9.77
N CYS A 242 -4.41 16.72 -8.79
CA CYS A 242 -5.18 17.05 -7.59
C CYS A 242 -4.63 16.38 -6.34
N GLU A 243 -5.07 16.91 -5.20
CA GLU A 243 -4.74 16.37 -3.89
C GLU A 243 -5.23 14.93 -3.69
N ALA A 244 -4.55 14.23 -2.79
CA ALA A 244 -4.95 12.89 -2.38
C ALA A 244 -6.37 12.88 -1.82
N GLY A 245 -7.18 11.92 -2.27
CA GLY A 245 -8.52 11.70 -1.75
C GLY A 245 -9.64 12.35 -2.55
N LEU A 246 -9.32 13.04 -3.66
CA LEU A 246 -10.37 13.48 -4.61
C LEU A 246 -10.86 12.27 -5.41
N TYR A 247 -12.17 12.13 -5.52
CA TYR A 247 -12.82 11.10 -6.31
C TYR A 247 -13.02 11.65 -7.74
N VAL A 248 -12.16 11.21 -8.64
CA VAL A 248 -11.99 11.82 -9.95
C VAL A 248 -13.15 11.49 -10.92
N LYS A 249 -13.78 10.33 -10.78
CA LYS A 249 -14.97 10.00 -11.57
C LYS A 249 -16.11 10.96 -11.24
N GLU A 250 -16.29 11.23 -9.95
CA GLU A 250 -17.32 12.16 -9.45
C GLU A 250 -16.98 13.61 -9.78
N LEU A 251 -15.70 13.96 -9.92
CA LEU A 251 -15.31 15.27 -10.45
C LEU A 251 -15.88 15.45 -11.86
N VAL A 252 -15.98 14.38 -12.66
CA VAL A 252 -16.58 14.44 -14.00
C VAL A 252 -18.12 14.50 -13.91
N THR A 253 -18.74 13.52 -13.23
CA THR A 253 -20.20 13.35 -13.24
C THR A 253 -20.94 14.34 -12.35
N GLY A 254 -20.31 14.87 -11.30
CA GLY A 254 -20.97 15.69 -10.28
C GLY A 254 -21.67 14.88 -9.20
N ASP A 255 -21.90 13.58 -9.39
CA ASP A 255 -22.55 12.68 -8.43
C ASP A 255 -23.83 13.29 -7.84
N ASN A 256 -24.73 13.76 -8.71
CA ASN A 256 -26.02 14.40 -8.33
C ASN A 256 -25.82 15.59 -7.37
N GLY A 257 -24.82 16.46 -7.67
CA GLY A 257 -24.54 17.66 -6.87
C GLY A 257 -23.65 17.42 -5.65
N ARG A 258 -23.24 16.17 -5.40
CA ARG A 258 -22.36 15.84 -4.26
C ARG A 258 -20.90 16.28 -4.51
N THR A 259 -20.57 16.66 -5.75
CA THR A 259 -19.24 17.20 -6.13
C THR A 259 -19.43 18.54 -6.83
N GLN A 260 -18.88 19.62 -6.25
CA GLN A 260 -19.03 20.99 -6.77
C GLN A 260 -17.72 21.76 -6.65
N PRO A 261 -17.28 22.47 -7.72
CA PRO A 261 -17.79 22.34 -9.08
C PRO A 261 -17.44 20.97 -9.71
N SER A 262 -18.15 20.58 -10.75
CA SER A 262 -17.89 19.38 -11.54
C SER A 262 -17.86 19.70 -13.02
N VAL A 263 -17.31 18.78 -13.82
CA VAL A 263 -17.29 18.92 -15.28
C VAL A 263 -18.72 19.06 -15.82
N THR A 264 -19.64 18.17 -15.41
CA THR A 264 -21.05 18.21 -15.78
C THR A 264 -21.69 19.57 -15.47
N ALA A 265 -21.47 20.08 -14.26
CA ALA A 265 -22.04 21.36 -13.83
C ALA A 265 -21.47 22.55 -14.64
N LEU A 266 -20.17 22.57 -14.87
CA LEU A 266 -19.52 23.67 -15.60
C LEU A 266 -19.90 23.69 -17.09
N LEU A 267 -20.11 22.53 -17.68
CA LEU A 267 -20.47 22.42 -19.11
C LEU A 267 -21.99 22.49 -19.34
N GLY A 268 -22.80 22.36 -18.30
CA GLY A 268 -24.26 22.34 -18.42
C GLY A 268 -24.79 21.16 -19.26
N THR A 269 -24.03 20.06 -19.27
CA THR A 269 -24.40 18.85 -20.02
C THR A 269 -23.88 17.62 -19.28
N GLU A 270 -24.63 16.54 -19.34
CA GLU A 270 -24.22 15.28 -18.71
C GLU A 270 -22.89 14.80 -19.30
N CYS A 271 -21.94 14.52 -18.42
CA CYS A 271 -20.60 14.03 -18.77
C CYS A 271 -20.27 12.75 -18.01
N THR A 272 -19.72 11.77 -18.72
CA THR A 272 -19.34 10.48 -18.15
C THR A 272 -17.85 10.20 -18.39
N PRO A 273 -17.14 9.70 -17.37
CA PRO A 273 -15.74 9.24 -17.54
C PRO A 273 -15.77 7.84 -18.19
N LYS A 274 -15.13 7.71 -19.35
CA LYS A 274 -15.03 6.43 -20.08
C LYS A 274 -13.78 5.64 -19.69
N ASP A 275 -12.61 6.28 -19.78
CA ASP A 275 -11.33 5.68 -19.43
C ASP A 275 -10.62 6.55 -18.39
N LEU A 276 -10.12 5.92 -17.36
CA LEU A 276 -9.38 6.60 -16.29
C LEU A 276 -8.00 5.97 -16.14
N ASP A 277 -6.96 6.80 -16.19
CA ASP A 277 -5.60 6.39 -15.92
C ASP A 277 -4.98 7.29 -14.84
N VAL A 278 -4.26 6.71 -13.90
CA VAL A 278 -3.36 7.43 -12.99
C VAL A 278 -2.03 7.54 -13.73
N ILE A 279 -1.70 8.74 -14.25
CA ILE A 279 -0.50 8.88 -15.11
C ILE A 279 0.74 9.32 -14.32
N LYS A 280 0.56 9.92 -13.13
CA LYS A 280 1.69 10.29 -12.27
C LYS A 280 1.27 10.30 -10.80
N ILE A 281 2.17 9.85 -9.95
CA ILE A 281 2.05 9.92 -8.49
C ILE A 281 3.25 10.78 -8.04
N HIS A 282 2.97 11.89 -7.36
CA HIS A 282 3.99 12.89 -7.00
C HIS A 282 4.60 12.53 -5.63
N PHE A 283 5.34 11.40 -5.60
CA PHE A 283 6.00 10.84 -4.41
C PHE A 283 7.51 11.16 -4.43
#